data_c2bce8c5cb808b6a75aab985adf96ae4
#
_entry.id   c2bce8c5cb808b6a75aab985adf96ae4
#
_cell.length_a   1.000
_cell.length_b   1.000
_cell.length_c   1.000
_cell.angle_alpha   90.00
_cell.angle_beta   90.00
_cell.angle_gamma   90.00
#
_symmetry.space_group_name_H-M   'P 1'
#
loop_
_entity.id
_entity.type
_entity.pdbx_description
1 polymer ?
#
loop_
_entity_poly.entity_id
_entity_poly.type
_entity_poly.pdbx_seq_one_letter_code
_entity_poly.pdbx_strand_id
1 'polypeptide(L)'
;MPFRLAVDYDGTLFQGSWPKIGEPKWDIINKVKQFKEEGAEIILWTCREGISLDQAIQRVKEVGLEFDAINDNSPSQKEYMKKKLEQGEEFATRKIFADFYVGDDAMNLDIFLSINVSETCRRFENR
;
A
#
# COMPACT_ATOMS: atom_id res chain seq x y z
N MET A 1 12.42 0.22 11.32
CA MET A 1 11.66 0.63 10.12
C MET A 1 10.38 -0.18 10.04
N PRO A 2 9.21 0.44 9.86
CA PRO A 2 7.98 -0.31 9.69
C PRO A 2 7.98 -1.10 8.39
N PHE A 3 7.17 -2.15 8.35
CA PHE A 3 6.88 -2.85 7.11
C PHE A 3 6.07 -1.92 6.20
N ARG A 4 6.36 -1.92 4.91
CA ARG A 4 5.69 -1.04 3.93
C ARG A 4 4.99 -1.89 2.89
N LEU A 5 3.69 -1.69 2.77
CA LEU A 5 2.83 -2.45 1.87
C LEU A 5 2.20 -1.51 0.84
N ALA A 6 2.48 -1.73 -0.43
CA ALA A 6 1.79 -1.04 -1.52
C ALA A 6 0.68 -1.95 -2.05
N VAL A 7 -0.52 -1.40 -2.16
CA VAL A 7 -1.72 -2.15 -2.56
C VAL A 7 -2.37 -1.47 -3.76
N ASP A 8 -2.59 -2.25 -4.81
CA ASP A 8 -3.35 -1.81 -5.97
C ASP A 8 -4.84 -1.65 -5.63
N TYR A 9 -5.55 -0.87 -6.42
CA TYR A 9 -6.97 -0.56 -6.18
C TYR A 9 -7.90 -1.44 -7.00
N ASP A 10 -7.90 -1.26 -8.32
CA ASP A 10 -8.84 -1.95 -9.21
C ASP A 10 -8.52 -3.44 -9.32
N GLY A 11 -9.53 -4.27 -9.08
CA GLY A 11 -9.36 -5.73 -9.07
C GLY A 11 -8.68 -6.29 -7.83
N THR A 12 -8.22 -5.45 -6.90
CA THR A 12 -7.51 -5.85 -5.69
C THR A 12 -8.31 -5.52 -4.43
N LEU A 13 -8.60 -4.26 -4.18
CA LEU A 13 -9.44 -3.84 -3.04
C LEU A 13 -10.93 -3.89 -3.37
N PHE A 14 -11.27 -3.61 -4.62
CA PHE A 14 -12.64 -3.64 -5.13
C PHE A 14 -12.69 -4.44 -6.42
N GLN A 15 -13.80 -5.16 -6.61
CA GLN A 15 -14.03 -5.89 -7.85
C GLN A 15 -14.21 -4.92 -9.03
N GLY A 16 -14.05 -5.45 -10.23
CA GLY A 16 -14.24 -4.70 -11.45
C GLY A 16 -12.96 -4.03 -11.93
N SER A 17 -13.13 -3.20 -12.96
CA SER A 17 -12.04 -2.49 -13.60
C SER A 17 -12.45 -1.04 -13.85
N TRP A 18 -11.44 -0.17 -13.84
CA TRP A 18 -11.65 1.22 -14.18
C TRP A 18 -12.50 1.39 -15.46
N PRO A 19 -13.44 2.35 -15.52
CA PRO A 19 -13.70 3.41 -14.54
C PRO A 19 -14.64 3.01 -13.40
N LYS A 20 -15.28 1.86 -13.44
CA LYS A 20 -16.25 1.42 -12.44
C LYS A 20 -15.56 0.94 -11.17
N ILE A 21 -16.19 1.19 -10.03
CA ILE A 21 -15.81 0.63 -8.74
C ILE A 21 -16.88 -0.40 -8.37
N GLY A 22 -16.49 -1.66 -8.29
CA GLY A 22 -17.38 -2.75 -7.95
C GLY A 22 -17.50 -2.97 -6.44
N GLU A 23 -17.85 -4.19 -6.06
CA GLU A 23 -18.01 -4.56 -4.67
C GLU A 23 -16.66 -4.65 -3.95
N PRO A 24 -16.62 -4.33 -2.63
CA PRO A 24 -15.39 -4.50 -1.85
C PRO A 24 -14.94 -5.94 -1.78
N LYS A 25 -13.66 -6.16 -1.90
CA LYS A 25 -13.04 -7.46 -1.66
C LYS A 25 -12.63 -7.53 -0.19
N TRP A 26 -13.57 -7.89 0.65
CA TRP A 26 -13.42 -7.83 2.11
C TRP A 26 -12.27 -8.67 2.65
N ASP A 27 -11.97 -9.80 2.02
CA ASP A 27 -10.83 -10.64 2.42
C ASP A 27 -9.51 -9.87 2.30
N ILE A 28 -9.32 -9.18 1.18
CA ILE A 28 -8.13 -8.35 0.94
C ILE A 28 -8.14 -7.13 1.87
N ILE A 29 -9.27 -6.43 1.95
CA ILE A 29 -9.41 -5.23 2.79
C ILE A 29 -9.10 -5.57 4.26
N ASN A 30 -9.64 -6.65 4.77
CA ASN A 30 -9.39 -7.07 6.15
C ASN A 30 -7.94 -7.45 6.39
N LYS A 31 -7.29 -8.08 5.41
CA LYS A 31 -5.86 -8.41 5.48
C LYS A 31 -5.00 -7.15 5.55
N VAL A 32 -5.30 -6.14 4.73
CA VAL A 32 -4.61 -4.84 4.76
C VAL A 32 -4.79 -4.16 6.12
N LYS A 33 -6.01 -4.22 6.68
CA LYS A 33 -6.27 -3.69 8.03
C LYS A 33 -5.41 -4.38 9.09
N GLN A 34 -5.21 -5.70 8.99
CA GLN A 34 -4.33 -6.44 9.90
C GLN A 34 -2.89 -5.94 9.82
N PHE A 35 -2.38 -5.69 8.61
CA PHE A 35 -1.05 -5.09 8.44
C PHE A 35 -0.95 -3.74 9.13
N LYS A 36 -1.97 -2.91 8.97
CA LYS A 36 -2.00 -1.59 9.62
C LYS A 36 -2.01 -1.71 11.14
N GLU A 37 -2.77 -2.63 11.69
CA GLU A 37 -2.83 -2.90 13.14
C GLU A 37 -1.46 -3.34 13.69
N GLU A 38 -0.68 -4.05 12.89
CA GLU A 38 0.68 -4.48 13.26
C GLU A 38 1.73 -3.37 13.04
N GLY A 39 1.32 -2.16 12.70
CA GLY A 39 2.21 -1.02 12.55
C GLY A 39 2.78 -0.81 11.15
N ALA A 40 2.31 -1.54 10.14
CA ALA A 40 2.74 -1.34 8.77
C ALA A 40 2.27 0.01 8.23
N GLU A 41 3.08 0.60 7.36
CA GLU A 41 2.66 1.73 6.54
C GLU A 41 2.03 1.20 5.26
N ILE A 42 0.87 1.72 4.90
CA ILE A 42 0.09 1.25 3.76
C ILE A 42 0.07 2.33 2.69
N ILE A 43 0.44 1.95 1.48
CA ILE A 43 0.48 2.85 0.32
C ILE A 43 -0.60 2.41 -0.65
N LEU A 44 -1.47 3.32 -1.05
CA LEU A 44 -2.38 3.09 -2.17
C LEU A 44 -1.61 3.33 -3.48
N TRP A 45 -1.57 2.33 -4.34
CA TRP A 45 -0.83 2.36 -5.58
C TRP A 45 -1.79 2.11 -6.74
N THR A 46 -2.11 3.18 -7.48
CA THR A 46 -3.16 3.12 -8.49
C THR A 46 -2.86 4.02 -9.69
N CYS A 47 -3.36 3.62 -10.86
CA CYS A 47 -3.32 4.46 -12.06
C CYS A 47 -4.42 5.52 -12.06
N ARG A 48 -5.35 5.48 -11.10
CA ARG A 48 -6.40 6.49 -11.01
C ARG A 48 -5.83 7.84 -10.65
N GLU A 49 -6.39 8.89 -11.24
CA GLU A 49 -6.03 10.27 -10.93
C GLU A 49 -7.27 11.17 -11.04
N GLY A 50 -7.17 12.41 -10.58
CA GLY A 50 -8.26 13.38 -10.65
C GLY A 50 -9.53 12.87 -9.96
N ILE A 51 -10.67 13.06 -10.61
CA ILE A 51 -11.99 12.69 -10.08
C ILE A 51 -12.08 11.18 -9.80
N SER A 52 -11.52 10.34 -10.66
CA SER A 52 -11.56 8.89 -10.46
C SER A 52 -10.76 8.46 -9.23
N LEU A 53 -9.69 9.16 -8.91
CA LEU A 53 -8.92 8.93 -7.69
C LEU A 53 -9.70 9.40 -6.46
N ASP A 54 -10.34 10.56 -6.51
CA ASP A 54 -11.16 11.09 -5.41
C ASP A 54 -12.30 10.12 -5.06
N GLN A 55 -12.96 9.56 -6.07
CA GLN A 55 -14.00 8.55 -5.89
C GLN A 55 -13.43 7.28 -5.22
N ALA A 56 -12.26 6.83 -5.64
CA ALA A 56 -11.58 5.68 -5.07
C ALA A 56 -11.24 5.91 -3.60
N ILE A 57 -10.70 7.08 -3.27
CA ILE A 57 -10.35 7.46 -1.89
C ILE A 57 -11.61 7.47 -1.02
N GLN A 58 -12.72 8.00 -1.52
CA GLN A 58 -13.98 8.03 -0.80
C GLN A 58 -14.48 6.61 -0.48
N ARG A 59 -14.41 5.70 -1.45
CA ARG A 59 -14.81 4.30 -1.25
C ARG A 59 -13.92 3.60 -0.24
N VAL A 60 -12.62 3.87 -0.26
CA VAL A 60 -11.66 3.33 0.71
C VAL A 60 -12.02 3.77 2.14
N LYS A 61 -12.37 5.04 2.32
CA LYS A 61 -12.79 5.55 3.63
C LYS A 61 -14.06 4.86 4.11
N GLU A 62 -15.01 4.61 3.21
CA GLU A 62 -16.28 3.93 3.54
C GLU A 62 -16.05 2.50 4.07
N VAL A 63 -15.03 1.82 3.59
CA VAL A 63 -14.70 0.48 4.08
C VAL A 63 -13.73 0.49 5.27
N GLY A 64 -13.39 1.68 5.76
CA GLY A 64 -12.60 1.84 6.98
C GLY A 64 -11.10 1.70 6.79
N LEU A 65 -10.58 1.87 5.58
CA LEU A 65 -9.14 1.90 5.32
C LEU A 65 -8.60 3.33 5.31
N GLU A 66 -7.43 3.51 5.93
CA GLU A 66 -6.66 4.74 5.85
C GLU A 66 -5.29 4.41 5.28
N PHE A 67 -4.87 5.17 4.28
CA PHE A 67 -3.55 5.02 3.68
C PHE A 67 -2.58 6.07 4.21
N ASP A 68 -1.34 5.66 4.42
CA ASP A 68 -0.25 6.56 4.87
C ASP A 68 0.30 7.37 3.70
N ALA A 69 0.14 6.89 2.48
CA ALA A 69 0.52 7.60 1.26
C ALA A 69 -0.34 7.12 0.08
N ILE A 70 -0.46 7.94 -0.94
CA ILE A 70 -1.17 7.63 -2.19
C ILE A 70 -0.22 7.92 -3.33
N ASN A 71 0.16 6.87 -4.08
CA ASN A 71 1.10 6.97 -5.20
C ASN A 71 2.39 7.71 -4.86
N ASP A 72 2.86 7.54 -3.62
CA ASP A 72 4.03 8.23 -3.10
C ASP A 72 4.71 7.34 -2.05
N ASN A 73 5.95 7.68 -1.73
CA ASN A 73 6.66 6.99 -0.65
C ASN A 73 5.98 7.23 0.70
N SER A 74 6.04 6.24 1.56
CA SER A 74 5.51 6.32 2.92
C SER A 74 6.28 7.34 3.77
N PRO A 75 5.69 7.79 4.89
CA PRO A 75 6.38 8.73 5.79
C PRO A 75 7.75 8.26 6.25
N SER A 76 7.90 6.99 6.63
CA SER A 76 9.20 6.45 7.06
C SER A 76 10.23 6.44 5.94
N GLN A 77 9.79 6.18 4.70
CA GLN A 77 10.69 6.18 3.55
C GLN A 77 11.14 7.60 3.20
N LYS A 78 10.24 8.57 3.27
CA LYS A 78 10.60 9.98 3.05
C LYS A 78 11.62 10.47 4.07
N GLU A 79 11.47 10.09 5.32
CA GLU A 79 12.42 10.42 6.38
C GLU A 79 13.80 9.79 6.14
N TYR A 80 13.81 8.52 5.73
CA TYR A 80 15.03 7.81 5.36
C TYR A 80 15.75 8.49 4.20
N MET A 81 15.02 8.84 3.13
CA MET A 81 15.57 9.51 1.95
C MET A 81 16.14 10.90 2.31
N LYS A 82 15.44 11.64 3.16
CA LYS A 82 15.88 12.94 3.64
C LYS A 82 17.24 12.85 4.36
N LYS A 83 17.38 11.86 5.25
CA LYS A 83 18.64 11.62 5.97
C LYS A 83 19.77 11.26 5.01
N LYS A 84 19.50 10.46 3.99
CA LYS A 84 20.49 10.10 2.98
C LYS A 84 20.92 11.28 2.14
N LEU A 85 20.00 12.15 1.76
CA LEU A 85 20.33 13.41 1.07
C LEU A 85 21.22 14.31 1.92
N GLU A 86 20.94 14.41 3.22
CA GLU A 86 21.77 15.18 4.16
C GLU A 86 23.19 14.60 4.28
N GLN A 87 23.36 13.32 4.01
CA GLN A 87 24.66 12.64 3.97
C GLN A 87 25.35 12.71 2.62
N GLY A 88 24.78 13.45 1.65
CA GLY A 88 25.34 13.63 0.32
C GLY A 88 25.00 12.51 -0.67
N GLU A 89 24.12 11.58 -0.33
CA GLU A 89 23.64 10.54 -1.25
C GLU A 89 22.51 11.07 -2.13
N GLU A 90 22.45 10.60 -3.38
CA GLU A 90 21.41 10.98 -4.31
C GLU A 90 20.26 9.97 -4.27
N PHE A 91 19.03 10.49 -4.18
CA PHE A 91 17.80 9.73 -4.32
C PHE A 91 16.88 10.40 -5.34
N ALA A 92 17.21 10.24 -6.61
CA ALA A 92 16.44 10.81 -7.72
C ALA A 92 15.66 9.71 -8.43
N THR A 93 14.77 9.02 -7.71
CA THR A 93 13.96 7.97 -8.29
C THR A 93 12.47 8.26 -8.16
N ARG A 94 11.70 7.87 -9.18
CA ARG A 94 10.24 7.89 -9.15
C ARG A 94 9.66 6.58 -8.60
N LYS A 95 10.50 5.59 -8.37
CA LYS A 95 10.04 4.31 -7.83
C LYS A 95 9.63 4.49 -6.37
N ILE A 96 8.38 4.14 -6.08
CA ILE A 96 7.87 4.09 -4.72
C ILE A 96 8.42 2.84 -4.05
N PHE A 97 9.00 2.99 -2.88
CA PHE A 97 9.51 1.86 -2.12
C PHE A 97 8.42 1.21 -1.30
N ALA A 98 8.31 -0.11 -1.43
CA ALA A 98 7.52 -0.96 -0.55
C ALA A 98 8.20 -2.30 -0.39
N ASP A 99 7.94 -2.96 0.72
CA ASP A 99 8.48 -4.31 0.94
C ASP A 99 7.71 -5.33 0.10
N PHE A 100 6.38 -5.18 0.03
CA PHE A 100 5.53 -5.96 -0.87
C PHE A 100 4.65 -5.03 -1.69
N TYR A 101 4.46 -5.41 -2.95
CA TYR A 101 3.52 -4.77 -3.88
C TYR A 101 2.45 -5.80 -4.20
N VAL A 102 1.21 -5.54 -3.81
CA VAL A 102 0.09 -6.47 -3.94
C VAL A 102 -0.89 -5.99 -5.00
N GLY A 103 -1.22 -6.84 -5.95
CA GLY A 103 -2.12 -6.54 -7.05
C GLY A 103 -2.00 -7.56 -8.17
N ASP A 104 -2.74 -7.36 -9.24
CA ASP A 104 -2.78 -8.29 -10.38
C ASP A 104 -1.41 -8.44 -11.07
N ASP A 105 -0.65 -7.35 -11.13
CA ASP A 105 0.66 -7.31 -11.79
C ASP A 105 1.83 -7.43 -10.80
N ALA A 106 1.54 -7.86 -9.58
CA ALA A 106 2.52 -7.96 -8.49
C ALA A 106 2.28 -9.25 -7.70
N MET A 107 2.31 -9.19 -6.37
CA MET A 107 2.05 -10.38 -5.56
C MET A 107 0.61 -10.87 -5.77
N ASN A 108 0.46 -12.13 -6.16
CA ASN A 108 -0.82 -12.78 -6.31
C ASN A 108 -1.65 -12.69 -5.02
N LEU A 109 -2.97 -12.46 -5.17
CA LEU A 109 -3.86 -12.25 -4.02
C LEU A 109 -3.99 -13.48 -3.13
N ASP A 110 -3.97 -14.68 -3.69
CA ASP A 110 -4.02 -15.92 -2.89
C ASP A 110 -2.75 -16.07 -2.04
N ILE A 111 -1.60 -15.73 -2.60
CA ILE A 111 -0.33 -15.72 -1.85
C ILE A 111 -0.41 -14.66 -0.75
N PHE A 112 -0.90 -13.46 -1.06
CA PHE A 112 -1.06 -12.39 -0.07
C PHE A 112 -1.95 -12.83 1.09
N LEU A 113 -3.06 -13.46 0.81
CA LEU A 113 -4.00 -13.95 1.83
C LEU A 113 -3.39 -15.03 2.73
N SER A 114 -2.39 -15.77 2.23
CA SER A 114 -1.72 -16.82 2.99
C SER A 114 -0.62 -16.31 3.94
N ILE A 115 -0.23 -15.05 3.84
CA ILE A 115 0.87 -14.48 4.62
C ILE A 115 0.49 -14.37 6.10
N ASN A 116 1.40 -14.76 6.97
CA ASN A 116 1.31 -14.45 8.40
C ASN A 116 1.72 -13.01 8.63
N VAL A 117 0.77 -12.15 8.97
CA VAL A 117 0.97 -10.70 9.08
C VAL A 117 1.97 -10.36 10.19
N SER A 118 1.76 -10.88 11.38
CA SER A 118 2.60 -10.56 12.54
C SER A 118 4.05 -10.98 12.32
N GLU A 119 4.26 -12.19 11.79
CA GLU A 119 5.61 -12.68 11.51
C GLU A 119 6.29 -11.86 10.42
N THR A 120 5.56 -11.52 9.36
CA THR A 120 6.09 -10.72 8.25
C THR A 120 6.50 -9.34 8.73
N CYS A 121 5.64 -8.64 9.45
CA CYS A 121 5.95 -7.32 9.99
C CYS A 121 7.18 -7.37 10.90
N ARG A 122 7.25 -8.36 11.79
CA ARG A 122 8.37 -8.54 12.70
C ARG A 122 9.70 -8.73 11.99
N ARG A 123 9.72 -9.49 10.90
CA ARG A 123 10.95 -9.72 10.10
C ARG A 123 11.53 -8.42 9.55
N PHE A 124 10.68 -7.46 9.22
CA PHE A 124 11.10 -6.21 8.57
C PHE A 124 11.32 -5.05 9.54
N GLU A 125 10.86 -5.17 10.78
CA GLU A 125 11.04 -4.12 11.79
C GLU A 125 12.51 -3.90 12.20
N ASN A 126 13.31 -4.95 12.20
CA ASN A 126 14.68 -4.95 12.73
C ASN A 126 15.77 -4.74 11.67
N ARG A 127 15.41 -4.31 10.50
CA ARG A 127 16.41 -4.08 9.43
C ARG A 127 17.05 -2.68 9.50
#